data_97b66efb5d5503c6897cf2825d3b7945
#
_entry.id   97b66efb5d5503c6897cf2825d3b7945
#
_cell.length_a   1.000
_cell.length_b   1.000
_cell.length_c   1.000
_cell.angle_alpha   90.00
_cell.angle_beta   90.00
_cell.angle_gamma   90.00
#
_symmetry.space_group_name_H-M   'P 1'
#
loop_
_entity.id
_entity.type
_entity.pdbx_description
1 polymer ?
#
loop_
_entity_poly.entity_id
_entity_poly.type
_entity_poly.pdbx_seq_one_letter_code
_entity_poly.pdbx_strand_id
1 'polypeptide(L)'
;MQSIPENLPAIEYDRLGRMKYNSFFHDKQGTRFTESEIIYICKFWEKDKTKNLSLALGRTETSLAKKIQMLKQKSQYEYYKNFVGDYKE
;
A
#
# COMPACT_ATOMS: atom_id res chain seq x y z
N MET A 1 -18.39 -0.99 8.75
CA MET A 1 -17.54 0.19 8.96
C MET A 1 -16.86 0.11 10.32
N GLN A 2 -15.60 0.40 10.34
CA GLN A 2 -14.80 0.33 11.54
C GLN A 2 -14.99 1.61 12.37
N SER A 3 -15.21 1.48 13.67
CA SER A 3 -15.35 2.67 14.52
C SER A 3 -13.97 3.25 14.83
N ILE A 4 -13.93 4.57 14.95
CA ILE A 4 -12.70 5.29 15.26
C ILE A 4 -12.54 5.31 16.78
N PRO A 5 -11.39 4.83 17.31
CA PRO A 5 -11.18 4.84 18.75
C PRO A 5 -10.99 6.24 19.29
N GLU A 6 -11.33 6.46 20.55
CA GLU A 6 -11.18 7.77 21.20
C GLU A 6 -9.72 8.22 21.25
N ASN A 7 -8.80 7.28 21.36
CA ASN A 7 -7.38 7.58 21.46
C ASN A 7 -6.66 7.37 20.14
N LEU A 8 -7.34 7.65 19.03
CA LEU A 8 -6.73 7.56 17.70
C LEU A 8 -5.43 8.37 17.67
N PRO A 9 -4.33 7.76 17.21
CA PRO A 9 -3.08 8.52 17.06
C PRO A 9 -3.27 9.72 16.14
N ALA A 10 -2.62 10.83 16.47
CA ALA A 10 -2.73 12.06 15.69
C ALA A 10 -2.31 11.79 14.24
N ILE A 11 -3.11 12.27 13.29
CA ILE A 11 -2.80 12.13 11.87
C ILE A 11 -1.82 13.25 11.49
N GLU A 12 -0.67 12.88 10.94
CA GLU A 12 0.34 13.82 10.49
C GLU A 12 0.67 13.57 9.03
N TYR A 13 1.05 14.64 8.33
CA TYR A 13 1.37 14.57 6.91
C TYR A 13 2.79 15.08 6.68
N ASP A 14 3.47 14.51 5.67
CA ASP A 14 4.79 14.99 5.27
C ASP A 14 4.64 16.19 4.31
N ARG A 15 5.79 16.70 3.82
CA ARG A 15 5.79 17.86 2.94
C ARG A 15 5.03 17.65 1.64
N LEU A 16 4.92 16.39 1.20
CA LEU A 16 4.25 16.06 -0.05
C LEU A 16 2.77 15.73 0.16
N GLY A 17 2.26 15.93 1.38
CA GLY A 17 0.87 15.66 1.69
C GLY A 17 0.54 14.20 1.93
N ARG A 18 1.54 13.33 2.08
CA ARG A 18 1.33 11.93 2.38
C ARG A 18 1.22 11.74 3.89
N MET A 19 0.30 10.88 4.31
CA MET A 19 0.16 10.58 5.73
C MET A 19 1.40 9.86 6.25
N LYS A 20 1.98 10.38 7.31
CA LYS A 20 3.06 9.69 8.02
C LYS A 20 2.50 8.44 8.67
N TYR A 21 3.39 7.51 9.05
CA TYR A 21 2.97 6.28 9.69
C TYR A 21 1.99 6.56 10.84
N ASN A 22 0.89 5.83 10.82
CA ASN A 22 -0.13 5.92 11.86
C ASN A 22 -0.61 4.51 12.15
N SER A 23 -0.45 4.06 13.39
CA SER A 23 -0.72 2.67 13.75
C SER A 23 -2.18 2.25 13.50
N PHE A 24 -3.09 3.19 13.49
CA PHE A 24 -4.50 2.87 13.20
C PHE A 24 -4.73 2.62 11.72
N PHE A 25 -4.21 3.50 10.84
CA PHE A 25 -4.44 3.39 9.41
C PHE A 25 -3.43 2.50 8.69
N HIS A 26 -2.27 2.26 9.30
CA HIS A 26 -1.18 1.50 8.66
C HIS A 26 -0.83 0.27 9.51
N ASP A 27 -1.85 -0.52 9.80
CA ASP A 27 -1.71 -1.66 10.72
C ASP A 27 -0.81 -2.76 10.17
N LYS A 28 -0.57 -2.79 8.87
CA LYS A 28 0.33 -3.77 8.25
C LYS A 28 1.73 -3.25 8.00
N GLN A 29 2.00 -2.00 8.40
CA GLN A 29 3.32 -1.41 8.21
C GLN A 29 4.36 -2.24 8.97
N GLY A 30 5.49 -2.50 8.30
CA GLY A 30 6.55 -3.31 8.88
C GLY A 30 6.40 -4.81 8.68
N THR A 31 5.25 -5.26 8.18
CA THR A 31 5.07 -6.67 7.84
C THR A 31 5.46 -6.89 6.38
N ARG A 32 5.76 -8.17 6.06
CA ARG A 32 6.11 -8.54 4.70
C ARG A 32 4.89 -8.42 3.78
N PHE A 33 5.10 -7.90 2.57
CA PHE A 33 4.04 -7.87 1.56
C PHE A 33 3.67 -9.31 1.18
N THR A 34 2.38 -9.59 1.14
CA THR A 34 1.91 -10.86 0.57
C THR A 34 1.90 -10.76 -0.95
N GLU A 35 1.84 -11.89 -1.62
CA GLU A 35 1.78 -11.89 -3.09
C GLU A 35 0.52 -11.20 -3.59
N SER A 36 -0.62 -11.40 -2.92
CA SER A 36 -1.86 -10.73 -3.32
C SER A 36 -1.75 -9.21 -3.18
N GLU A 37 -1.05 -8.74 -2.16
CA GLU A 37 -0.82 -7.30 -2.01
C GLU A 37 0.04 -6.76 -3.15
N ILE A 38 1.08 -7.51 -3.52
CA ILE A 38 1.97 -7.10 -4.62
C ILE A 38 1.19 -7.02 -5.94
N ILE A 39 0.38 -8.03 -6.22
CA ILE A 39 -0.44 -8.03 -7.43
C ILE A 39 -1.41 -6.86 -7.41
N TYR A 40 -2.05 -6.62 -6.28
CA TYR A 40 -3.01 -5.54 -6.14
C TYR A 40 -2.37 -4.18 -6.42
N ILE A 41 -1.23 -3.87 -5.78
CA ILE A 41 -0.62 -2.57 -5.99
C ILE A 41 -0.08 -2.40 -7.41
N CYS A 42 0.41 -3.47 -8.03
CA CYS A 42 0.90 -3.37 -9.41
C CYS A 42 -0.24 -3.13 -10.39
N LYS A 43 -1.38 -3.80 -10.19
CA LYS A 43 -2.53 -3.63 -11.07
C LYS A 43 -3.16 -2.25 -10.97
N PHE A 44 -3.18 -1.66 -9.79
CA PHE A 44 -3.88 -0.41 -9.57
C PHE A 44 -2.97 0.81 -9.39
N TRP A 45 -1.65 0.62 -9.47
CA TRP A 45 -0.69 1.70 -9.22
C TRP A 45 -0.92 2.91 -10.11
N GLU A 46 -1.22 2.69 -11.38
CA GLU A 46 -1.44 3.77 -12.34
C GLU A 46 -2.91 4.16 -12.48
N LYS A 47 -3.81 3.37 -11.90
CA LYS A 47 -5.25 3.57 -12.04
C LYS A 47 -5.91 4.25 -10.86
N ASP A 48 -5.28 4.18 -9.70
CA ASP A 48 -5.86 4.70 -8.47
C ASP A 48 -4.85 5.61 -7.79
N LYS A 49 -5.34 6.41 -6.86
CA LYS A 49 -4.46 7.30 -6.10
C LYS A 49 -3.71 6.51 -5.05
N THR A 50 -2.43 6.83 -4.87
CA THR A 50 -1.59 6.17 -3.89
C THR A 50 -2.20 6.25 -2.48
N LYS A 51 -2.85 7.36 -2.18
CA LYS A 51 -3.54 7.53 -0.90
C LYS A 51 -4.57 6.43 -0.67
N ASN A 52 -5.37 6.12 -1.70
CA ASN A 52 -6.40 5.10 -1.59
C ASN A 52 -5.79 3.71 -1.43
N LEU A 53 -4.73 3.44 -2.17
CA LEU A 53 -4.03 2.16 -2.06
C LEU A 53 -3.41 1.99 -0.68
N SER A 54 -2.86 3.06 -0.14
CA SER A 54 -2.27 3.07 1.20
C SER A 54 -3.32 2.69 2.27
N LEU A 55 -4.48 3.32 2.22
CA LEU A 55 -5.53 3.03 3.19
C LEU A 55 -6.09 1.64 3.01
N ALA A 56 -6.23 1.17 1.78
CA ALA A 56 -6.76 -0.17 1.51
C ALA A 56 -5.83 -1.26 2.01
N LEU A 57 -4.52 -1.05 1.92
CA LEU A 57 -3.53 -2.07 2.29
C LEU A 57 -3.00 -1.91 3.72
N GLY A 58 -3.32 -0.81 4.39
CA GLY A 58 -2.81 -0.56 5.74
C GLY A 58 -1.32 -0.33 5.77
N ARG A 59 -0.77 0.32 4.74
CA ARG A 59 0.66 0.64 4.62
C ARG A 59 0.82 2.08 4.16
N THR A 60 1.94 2.70 4.53
CA THR A 60 2.18 4.09 4.13
C THR A 60 2.40 4.21 2.63
N GLU A 61 2.08 5.38 2.07
CA GLU A 61 2.32 5.63 0.65
C GLU A 61 3.79 5.49 0.29
N THR A 62 4.68 5.92 1.18
CA THR A 62 6.12 5.80 0.97
C THR A 62 6.53 4.34 0.84
N SER A 63 5.96 3.47 1.68
CA SER A 63 6.26 2.05 1.65
C SER A 63 5.82 1.43 0.33
N LEU A 64 4.63 1.80 -0.16
CA LEU A 64 4.14 1.32 -1.45
C LEU A 64 5.02 1.79 -2.60
N ALA A 65 5.42 3.06 -2.58
CA ALA A 65 6.27 3.60 -3.64
C ALA A 65 7.62 2.89 -3.69
N LYS A 66 8.21 2.62 -2.53
CA LYS A 66 9.47 1.89 -2.47
C LYS A 66 9.33 0.48 -3.02
N LYS A 67 8.22 -0.19 -2.70
CA LYS A 67 7.98 -1.54 -3.21
C LYS A 67 7.85 -1.55 -4.72
N ILE A 68 7.09 -0.60 -5.27
CA ILE A 68 6.92 -0.48 -6.73
C ILE A 68 8.27 -0.21 -7.39
N GLN A 69 9.07 0.69 -6.83
CA GLN A 69 10.39 0.99 -7.39
C GLN A 69 11.28 -0.25 -7.41
N MET A 70 11.27 -1.02 -6.32
CA MET A 70 12.06 -2.25 -6.25
C MET A 70 11.60 -3.27 -7.30
N LEU A 71 10.28 -3.41 -7.47
CA LEU A 71 9.73 -4.34 -8.47
C LEU A 71 10.13 -3.93 -9.89
N LYS A 72 10.11 -2.63 -10.17
CA LYS A 72 10.54 -2.12 -11.48
C LYS A 72 12.02 -2.39 -11.72
N GLN A 73 12.85 -2.20 -10.71
CA GLN A 73 14.29 -2.47 -10.82
C GLN A 73 14.58 -3.93 -11.08
N LYS A 74 13.76 -4.83 -10.54
CA LYS A 74 13.92 -6.28 -10.72
C LYS A 74 13.16 -6.81 -11.93
N SER A 75 12.56 -5.94 -12.72
CA SER A 75 11.77 -6.30 -13.89
C SER A 75 10.58 -7.21 -13.53
N GLN A 76 10.00 -7.02 -12.37
CA GLN A 76 8.87 -7.81 -11.88
C GLN A 76 7.55 -7.06 -11.92
N TYR A 77 7.60 -5.72 -12.09
CA TYR A 77 6.39 -4.90 -12.03
C TYR A 77 5.38 -5.32 -13.09
N GLU A 78 5.81 -5.46 -14.34
CA GLU A 78 4.91 -5.84 -15.43
C GLU A 78 4.36 -7.25 -15.25
N TYR A 79 5.16 -8.16 -14.71
CA TYR A 79 4.71 -9.51 -14.43
C TYR A 79 3.50 -9.49 -13.50
N TYR A 80 3.59 -8.78 -12.39
CA TYR A 80 2.49 -8.73 -11.43
C TYR A 80 1.32 -7.87 -11.94
N LYS A 81 1.63 -6.81 -12.67
CA LYS A 81 0.59 -5.96 -13.25
C LYS A 81 -0.29 -6.73 -14.22
N ASN A 82 0.31 -7.64 -14.99
CA ASN A 82 -0.39 -8.42 -16.00
C ASN A 82 -0.77 -9.82 -15.50
N PHE A 83 -0.62 -10.06 -14.21
CA PHE A 83 -0.94 -11.36 -13.64
C PHE A 83 -2.40 -11.73 -13.93
N VAL A 84 -2.60 -12.94 -14.43
CA VAL A 84 -3.92 -13.46 -14.79
C VAL A 84 -4.13 -14.78 -14.05
N GLY A 85 -5.29 -14.93 -13.44
CA GLY A 85 -5.62 -16.17 -12.75
C GLY A 85 -6.31 -15.90 -11.43
N ASP A 86 -6.84 -16.96 -10.83
CA ASP A 86 -7.47 -16.87 -9.53
C ASP A 86 -6.39 -16.77 -8.46
N TYR A 87 -6.43 -15.69 -7.69
CA TYR A 87 -5.50 -15.51 -6.61
C TYR A 87 -6.20 -15.78 -5.29
N LYS A 88 -5.65 -16.69 -4.51
CA LYS A 88 -6.16 -16.99 -3.16
C LYS A 88 -5.03 -16.85 -2.17
N GLU A 89 -5.31 -16.15 -1.11
CA GLU A 89 -4.38 -16.06 0.01
C GLU A 89 -4.40 -17.30 0.86
#